data_5482adb02bcbe166ccb954781723ebab
#
_entry.id   5482adb02bcbe166ccb954781723ebab
#
_cell.length_a   1.000
_cell.length_b   1.000
_cell.length_c   1.000
_cell.angle_alpha   90.00
_cell.angle_beta   90.00
_cell.angle_gamma   90.00
#
_symmetry.space_group_name_H-M   'P 1'
#
loop_
_entity.id
_entity.type
_entity.pdbx_description
1 polymer ?
#
loop_
_entity_poly.entity_id
_entity_poly.type
_entity_poly.pdbx_seq_one_letter_code
_entity_poly.pdbx_strand_id
1 'polypeptide(L)'
;MFDLVIKNSRLVGKSGEYNIGVKDKKIREITKKSIKSENIIDIKSNYLMPGFIDPHVHFRDPGLTRKEDFRTGSEAAAHGGFATVIDMPNTLPKTNTYDALKEKMNLASKKSVVNFYLQAGHNSLDEMTRMMELNPVSFKVFMDLETDESLEEIFKNLGKLKDSTSYNGLVAAHCEKRSIVSEKTQELEESNDPIDYSYARPHISEDESVKQTIELARKNNLRLHICHLSSKNALNIARKNNISYEFTPHHLLLDNSAYNTYGTMVKTNPPLRPKDVCVKISDIDENSIIGTDHAPHTLEEKQKGVFTSSPGIPALETVASLLLTEVNKGNLSLELIPKILSKNAARVFELESKGEIAVGKDADFTVIDLKRKGKFDISTFKTKAEYSPFDGWEYEGAPVMTIVNGSVVFDDL
;
A
#
# COMPACT_ATOMS: atom_id res chain seq x y z
N MET A 1 4.74 23.45 -27.53
CA MET A 1 5.66 23.70 -26.39
C MET A 1 5.19 22.81 -25.25
N PHE A 2 6.09 22.16 -24.50
CA PHE A 2 5.77 21.34 -23.34
C PHE A 2 5.56 22.22 -22.10
N ASP A 3 4.73 21.77 -21.17
CA ASP A 3 4.48 22.45 -19.89
C ASP A 3 5.66 22.21 -18.94
N LEU A 4 6.30 21.03 -19.06
CA LEU A 4 7.46 20.61 -18.27
C LEU A 4 8.35 19.70 -19.11
N VAL A 5 9.66 19.81 -18.94
CA VAL A 5 10.65 18.83 -19.42
C VAL A 5 11.47 18.32 -18.24
N ILE A 6 11.51 17.00 -18.07
CA ILE A 6 12.43 16.34 -17.13
C ILE A 6 13.61 15.85 -17.96
N LYS A 7 14.80 16.39 -17.71
CA LYS A 7 16.01 16.07 -18.48
C LYS A 7 17.03 15.24 -17.70
N ASN A 8 17.94 14.60 -18.44
CA ASN A 8 19.01 13.77 -17.90
C ASN A 8 18.47 12.61 -17.04
N SER A 9 17.37 11.98 -17.50
CA SER A 9 16.67 10.92 -16.80
C SER A 9 17.23 9.55 -17.18
N ARG A 10 17.71 8.77 -16.22
CA ARG A 10 18.00 7.33 -16.41
C ARG A 10 16.73 6.53 -16.23
N LEU A 11 16.36 5.75 -17.23
CA LEU A 11 15.19 4.87 -17.16
C LEU A 11 15.65 3.42 -16.89
N VAL A 12 14.98 2.76 -15.94
CA VAL A 12 15.30 1.37 -15.59
C VAL A 12 15.17 0.46 -16.83
N GLY A 13 16.15 -0.38 -17.05
CA GLY A 13 16.20 -1.30 -18.20
C GLY A 13 16.54 -0.64 -19.55
N LYS A 14 16.87 0.69 -19.58
CA LYS A 14 17.23 1.43 -20.79
C LYS A 14 18.62 2.04 -20.68
N SER A 15 19.40 2.03 -21.77
CA SER A 15 20.73 2.62 -21.81
C SER A 15 20.69 4.12 -22.09
N GLY A 16 21.55 4.89 -21.39
CA GLY A 16 21.72 6.32 -21.57
C GLY A 16 20.64 7.15 -20.89
N GLU A 17 20.66 8.45 -21.18
CA GLU A 17 19.77 9.44 -20.58
C GLU A 17 18.66 9.85 -21.54
N TYR A 18 17.51 10.17 -20.98
CA TYR A 18 16.30 10.54 -21.69
C TYR A 18 15.78 11.90 -21.20
N ASN A 19 15.10 12.60 -22.09
CA ASN A 19 14.32 13.77 -21.78
C ASN A 19 12.83 13.43 -21.95
N ILE A 20 12.03 13.79 -20.96
CA ILE A 20 10.60 13.50 -20.92
C ILE A 20 9.84 14.81 -21.08
N GLY A 21 9.07 14.93 -22.16
CA GLY A 21 8.19 16.07 -22.42
C GLY A 21 6.80 15.82 -21.89
N VAL A 22 6.34 16.71 -21.01
CA VAL A 22 5.00 16.69 -20.39
C VAL A 22 4.16 17.81 -20.95
N LYS A 23 2.90 17.51 -21.30
CA LYS A 23 1.90 18.49 -21.67
C LYS A 23 0.51 18.00 -21.27
N ASP A 24 -0.31 18.91 -20.73
CA ASP A 24 -1.67 18.61 -20.27
C ASP A 24 -1.67 17.44 -19.26
N LYS A 25 -0.75 17.48 -18.29
CA LYS A 25 -0.58 16.44 -17.23
C LYS A 25 -0.22 15.04 -17.76
N LYS A 26 0.11 14.91 -19.04
CA LYS A 26 0.43 13.63 -19.69
C LYS A 26 1.85 13.61 -20.25
N ILE A 27 2.46 12.44 -20.27
CA ILE A 27 3.69 12.18 -20.99
C ILE A 27 3.41 12.27 -22.49
N ARG A 28 4.09 13.16 -23.21
CA ARG A 28 3.89 13.36 -24.64
C ARG A 28 5.09 12.96 -25.47
N GLU A 29 6.29 13.02 -24.90
CA GLU A 29 7.52 12.64 -25.59
C GLU A 29 8.52 12.00 -24.64
N ILE A 30 9.21 10.96 -25.12
CA ILE A 30 10.34 10.29 -24.45
C ILE A 30 11.45 10.19 -25.50
N THR A 31 12.54 10.94 -25.32
CA THR A 31 13.57 11.05 -26.35
C THR A 31 14.96 11.25 -25.73
N LYS A 32 16.01 10.89 -26.48
CA LYS A 32 17.41 11.25 -26.14
C LYS A 32 17.81 12.63 -26.70
N LYS A 33 16.96 13.21 -27.56
CA LYS A 33 17.21 14.54 -28.14
C LYS A 33 16.80 15.62 -27.13
N SER A 34 17.50 16.78 -27.21
CA SER A 34 17.07 17.93 -26.43
C SER A 34 15.71 18.42 -26.90
N ILE A 35 14.83 18.70 -25.94
CA ILE A 35 13.50 19.28 -26.16
C ILE A 35 13.39 20.58 -25.36
N LYS A 36 12.59 21.53 -25.88
CA LYS A 36 12.45 22.87 -25.29
C LYS A 36 11.19 23.01 -24.48
N SER A 37 11.30 23.63 -23.31
CA SER A 37 10.20 24.08 -22.46
C SER A 37 10.67 25.29 -21.67
N GLU A 38 9.74 26.08 -21.14
CA GLU A 38 10.03 27.14 -20.17
C GLU A 38 10.35 26.54 -18.78
N ASN A 39 9.72 25.42 -18.45
CA ASN A 39 9.95 24.71 -17.18
C ASN A 39 10.79 23.46 -17.45
N ILE A 40 11.98 23.41 -16.87
CA ILE A 40 12.92 22.31 -17.02
C ILE A 40 13.39 21.87 -15.64
N ILE A 41 13.25 20.59 -15.35
CA ILE A 41 13.81 19.92 -14.17
C ILE A 41 14.97 19.04 -14.64
N ASP A 42 16.18 19.31 -14.13
CA ASP A 42 17.34 18.46 -14.37
C ASP A 42 17.52 17.51 -13.19
N ILE A 43 17.26 16.24 -13.43
CA ILE A 43 17.40 15.21 -12.36
C ILE A 43 18.82 14.64 -12.25
N LYS A 44 19.83 15.31 -12.85
CA LYS A 44 21.26 15.05 -12.64
C LYS A 44 21.65 13.57 -12.81
N SER A 45 21.12 12.91 -13.84
CA SER A 45 21.36 11.47 -14.13
C SER A 45 20.86 10.52 -13.05
N ASN A 46 19.94 10.94 -12.20
CA ASN A 46 19.20 10.06 -11.30
C ASN A 46 18.22 9.18 -12.07
N TYR A 47 17.72 8.12 -11.43
CA TYR A 47 16.71 7.27 -12.03
C TYR A 47 15.34 7.92 -11.98
N LEU A 48 14.67 7.97 -13.12
CA LEU A 48 13.26 8.34 -13.22
C LEU A 48 12.43 7.05 -13.30
N MET A 49 11.54 6.89 -12.35
CA MET A 49 10.59 5.77 -12.29
C MET A 49 9.16 6.30 -12.47
N PRO A 50 8.20 5.44 -12.89
CA PRO A 50 6.79 5.82 -12.78
C PRO A 50 6.48 6.15 -11.32
N GLY A 51 5.61 7.12 -11.08
CA GLY A 51 5.19 7.47 -9.73
C GLY A 51 4.71 6.23 -8.97
N PHE A 52 5.22 6.01 -7.77
CA PHE A 52 4.86 4.83 -6.99
C PHE A 52 3.38 4.87 -6.62
N ILE A 53 2.77 3.69 -6.50
CA ILE A 53 1.36 3.49 -6.16
C ILE A 53 1.31 2.61 -4.92
N ASP A 54 0.75 3.16 -3.84
CA ASP A 54 0.48 2.38 -2.64
C ASP A 54 -0.99 1.93 -2.64
N PRO A 55 -1.28 0.63 -2.79
CA PRO A 55 -2.65 0.12 -2.81
C PRO A 55 -3.31 0.03 -1.43
N HIS A 56 -2.57 0.33 -0.34
CA HIS A 56 -3.02 0.02 1.01
C HIS A 56 -2.56 1.06 2.04
N VAL A 57 -3.39 2.10 2.24
CA VAL A 57 -3.14 3.11 3.27
C VAL A 57 -4.39 3.35 4.13
N HIS A 58 -4.18 3.82 5.35
CA HIS A 58 -5.22 4.18 6.32
C HIS A 58 -5.04 5.63 6.77
N PHE A 59 -5.54 6.58 6.00
CA PHE A 59 -5.42 8.01 6.32
C PHE A 59 -6.38 8.49 7.40
N ARG A 60 -7.20 7.59 7.96
CA ARG A 60 -7.98 7.86 9.17
C ARG A 60 -9.00 9.01 9.06
N ASP A 61 -9.18 9.61 7.93
CA ASP A 61 -10.05 10.75 7.67
C ASP A 61 -11.27 10.31 6.81
N PRO A 62 -12.47 10.52 7.28
CA PRO A 62 -12.91 11.26 8.47
C PRO A 62 -12.86 10.51 9.81
N GLY A 63 -13.05 11.27 10.89
CA GLY A 63 -13.41 10.78 12.21
C GLY A 63 -12.26 10.35 13.13
N LEU A 64 -11.07 10.06 12.57
CA LEU A 64 -9.88 9.62 13.33
C LEU A 64 -8.66 10.51 13.04
N THR A 65 -8.88 11.76 12.66
CA THR A 65 -7.87 12.71 12.17
C THR A 65 -6.77 13.06 13.16
N ARG A 66 -6.94 12.71 14.46
CA ARG A 66 -5.86 12.80 15.44
C ARG A 66 -4.71 11.82 15.14
N LYS A 67 -4.99 10.69 14.44
CA LYS A 67 -4.00 9.68 14.09
C LYS A 67 -3.31 9.96 12.76
N GLU A 68 -4.08 10.43 11.79
CA GLU A 68 -3.65 10.80 10.44
C GLU A 68 -4.80 11.51 9.73
N ASP A 69 -4.50 12.25 8.66
CA ASP A 69 -5.49 12.78 7.74
C ASP A 69 -4.97 12.78 6.29
N PHE A 70 -5.84 13.13 5.32
CA PHE A 70 -5.44 13.14 3.91
C PHE A 70 -4.31 14.14 3.62
N ARG A 71 -4.15 15.22 4.40
CA ARG A 71 -3.06 16.18 4.18
C ARG A 71 -1.72 15.58 4.59
N THR A 72 -1.58 15.19 5.85
CA THR A 72 -0.32 14.67 6.39
C THR A 72 0.03 13.30 5.81
N GLY A 73 -0.93 12.40 5.64
CA GLY A 73 -0.69 11.10 5.02
C GLY A 73 -0.27 11.21 3.55
N SER A 74 -0.86 12.13 2.77
CA SER A 74 -0.44 12.34 1.39
C SER A 74 0.91 13.08 1.26
N GLU A 75 1.26 13.95 2.21
CA GLU A 75 2.61 14.51 2.29
C GLU A 75 3.63 13.42 2.63
N ALA A 76 3.33 12.50 3.56
CA ALA A 76 4.15 11.33 3.85
C ALA A 76 4.31 10.42 2.61
N ALA A 77 3.24 10.21 1.85
CA ALA A 77 3.28 9.49 0.58
C ALA A 77 4.23 10.16 -0.43
N ALA A 78 4.10 11.47 -0.62
CA ALA A 78 4.97 12.23 -1.52
C ALA A 78 6.46 12.12 -1.11
N HIS A 79 6.78 12.22 0.18
CA HIS A 79 8.13 12.03 0.72
C HIS A 79 8.67 10.62 0.47
N GLY A 80 7.80 9.59 0.55
CA GLY A 80 8.14 8.20 0.25
C GLY A 80 8.23 7.87 -1.24
N GLY A 81 7.99 8.83 -2.14
CA GLY A 81 8.00 8.61 -3.59
C GLY A 81 6.65 8.17 -4.18
N PHE A 82 5.59 8.10 -3.39
CA PHE A 82 4.27 7.69 -3.86
C PHE A 82 3.51 8.86 -4.48
N ALA A 83 3.21 8.74 -5.76
CA ALA A 83 2.38 9.69 -6.50
C ALA A 83 0.88 9.34 -6.43
N THR A 84 0.56 8.14 -5.98
CA THR A 84 -0.83 7.64 -5.91
C THR A 84 -0.99 6.74 -4.68
N VAL A 85 -2.12 6.88 -4.00
CA VAL A 85 -2.51 6.04 -2.86
C VAL A 85 -3.93 5.50 -3.04
N ILE A 86 -4.21 4.32 -2.45
CA ILE A 86 -5.56 3.75 -2.36
C ILE A 86 -5.91 3.61 -0.89
N ASP A 87 -6.88 4.41 -0.40
CA ASP A 87 -7.20 4.48 1.00
C ASP A 87 -8.34 3.55 1.40
N MET A 88 -8.21 2.95 2.58
CA MET A 88 -9.05 1.89 3.13
C MET A 88 -10.34 2.43 3.77
N PRO A 89 -11.43 1.63 3.84
CA PRO A 89 -12.76 2.09 4.26
C PRO A 89 -12.98 2.15 5.78
N ASN A 90 -11.99 1.83 6.61
CA ASN A 90 -12.14 1.72 8.07
C ASN A 90 -12.01 3.06 8.82
N THR A 91 -12.78 4.04 8.41
CA THR A 91 -12.92 5.37 9.01
C THR A 91 -14.11 5.47 9.95
N LEU A 92 -14.40 6.65 10.52
CA LEU A 92 -15.60 6.95 11.31
C LEU A 92 -16.34 8.17 10.71
N PRO A 93 -17.52 7.96 10.08
CA PRO A 93 -18.17 6.66 9.87
C PRO A 93 -17.37 5.73 8.94
N LYS A 94 -17.67 4.43 8.96
CA LYS A 94 -17.10 3.47 7.98
C LYS A 94 -17.49 3.90 6.56
N THR A 95 -16.56 3.78 5.61
CA THR A 95 -16.80 4.11 4.19
C THR A 95 -17.52 2.93 3.50
N ASN A 96 -18.73 2.63 3.94
CA ASN A 96 -19.56 1.52 3.43
C ASN A 96 -20.98 1.95 3.04
N THR A 97 -21.20 3.25 2.88
CA THR A 97 -22.41 3.83 2.32
C THR A 97 -22.05 4.87 1.25
N TYR A 98 -22.98 5.15 0.35
CA TYR A 98 -22.82 6.18 -0.69
C TYR A 98 -22.42 7.54 -0.09
N ASP A 99 -23.14 7.97 0.96
CA ASP A 99 -22.90 9.28 1.58
C ASP A 99 -21.53 9.34 2.25
N ALA A 100 -21.11 8.30 2.98
CA ALA A 100 -19.79 8.22 3.60
C ALA A 100 -18.65 8.18 2.55
N LEU A 101 -18.83 7.44 1.46
CA LEU A 101 -17.85 7.39 0.36
C LEU A 101 -17.74 8.76 -0.33
N LYS A 102 -18.86 9.42 -0.60
CA LYS A 102 -18.91 10.77 -1.19
C LYS A 102 -18.26 11.83 -0.31
N GLU A 103 -18.54 11.80 0.99
CA GLU A 103 -17.91 12.70 1.95
C GLU A 103 -16.39 12.50 1.97
N LYS A 104 -15.92 11.25 2.07
CA LYS A 104 -14.50 10.91 2.08
C LYS A 104 -13.80 11.34 0.78
N MET A 105 -14.44 11.12 -0.38
CA MET A 105 -13.94 11.58 -1.67
C MET A 105 -13.78 13.11 -1.71
N ASN A 106 -14.75 13.85 -1.18
CA ASN A 106 -14.70 15.32 -1.09
C ASN A 106 -13.60 15.81 -0.14
N LEU A 107 -13.36 15.12 0.98
CA LEU A 107 -12.26 15.43 1.90
C LEU A 107 -10.90 15.18 1.24
N ALA A 108 -10.73 14.02 0.62
CA ALA A 108 -9.50 13.64 -0.07
C ALA A 108 -9.17 14.62 -1.20
N SER A 109 -10.15 15.02 -2.03
CA SER A 109 -9.95 15.96 -3.15
C SER A 109 -9.48 17.35 -2.71
N LYS A 110 -9.81 17.77 -1.48
CA LYS A 110 -9.42 19.08 -0.93
C LYS A 110 -8.06 19.06 -0.21
N LYS A 111 -7.66 17.90 0.32
CA LYS A 111 -6.51 17.81 1.23
C LYS A 111 -5.31 17.10 0.62
N SER A 112 -5.54 16.08 -0.24
CA SER A 112 -4.46 15.25 -0.75
C SER A 112 -3.56 16.01 -1.72
N VAL A 113 -2.24 15.87 -1.56
CA VAL A 113 -1.22 16.39 -2.48
C VAL A 113 -0.80 15.37 -3.54
N VAL A 114 -1.21 14.10 -3.38
CA VAL A 114 -1.00 13.04 -4.36
C VAL A 114 -2.33 12.55 -4.94
N ASN A 115 -2.28 11.79 -6.03
CA ASN A 115 -3.49 11.15 -6.55
C ASN A 115 -4.03 10.17 -5.51
N PHE A 116 -5.34 10.09 -5.39
CA PHE A 116 -5.99 9.15 -4.47
C PHE A 116 -7.10 8.36 -5.17
N TYR A 117 -7.28 7.15 -4.69
CA TYR A 117 -8.43 6.30 -4.95
C TYR A 117 -8.96 5.77 -3.62
N LEU A 118 -10.21 5.30 -3.62
CA LEU A 118 -10.86 4.82 -2.41
C LEU A 118 -11.34 3.39 -2.61
N GLN A 119 -11.12 2.55 -1.61
CA GLN A 119 -11.82 1.30 -1.46
C GLN A 119 -13.10 1.53 -0.66
N ALA A 120 -14.16 0.78 -0.99
CA ALA A 120 -15.41 0.78 -0.28
C ALA A 120 -15.51 -0.42 0.67
N GLY A 121 -16.20 -0.28 1.79
CA GLY A 121 -16.63 -1.40 2.63
C GLY A 121 -17.91 -2.03 2.05
N HIS A 122 -18.13 -3.31 2.36
CA HIS A 122 -19.37 -4.01 1.95
C HIS A 122 -20.60 -3.50 2.73
N ASN A 123 -21.78 -3.65 2.12
CA ASN A 123 -23.09 -3.31 2.67
C ASN A 123 -24.17 -4.15 1.96
N SER A 124 -25.45 -3.79 2.07
CA SER A 124 -26.53 -4.35 1.27
C SER A 124 -26.24 -4.16 -0.24
N LEU A 125 -26.79 -5.03 -1.06
CA LEU A 125 -26.61 -4.94 -2.52
C LEU A 125 -27.07 -3.59 -3.07
N ASP A 126 -28.21 -3.08 -2.59
CA ASP A 126 -28.77 -1.79 -3.03
C ASP A 126 -27.84 -0.63 -2.70
N GLU A 127 -27.25 -0.61 -1.50
CA GLU A 127 -26.30 0.43 -1.09
C GLU A 127 -24.99 0.33 -1.87
N MET A 128 -24.46 -0.87 -2.08
CA MET A 128 -23.26 -1.07 -2.90
C MET A 128 -23.52 -0.65 -4.37
N THR A 129 -24.71 -0.91 -4.88
CA THR A 129 -25.12 -0.45 -6.24
C THR A 129 -25.10 1.08 -6.34
N ARG A 130 -25.61 1.80 -5.32
CA ARG A 130 -25.50 3.27 -5.26
C ARG A 130 -24.04 3.74 -5.18
N MET A 131 -23.22 3.05 -4.37
CA MET A 131 -21.80 3.40 -4.26
C MET A 131 -21.04 3.29 -5.59
N MET A 132 -21.47 2.43 -6.52
CA MET A 132 -20.86 2.32 -7.86
C MET A 132 -20.99 3.59 -8.70
N GLU A 133 -21.93 4.50 -8.41
CA GLU A 133 -22.00 5.83 -9.03
C GLU A 133 -20.74 6.68 -8.72
N LEU A 134 -20.03 6.38 -7.62
CA LEU A 134 -18.81 7.04 -7.19
C LEU A 134 -17.54 6.29 -7.60
N ASN A 135 -17.69 5.14 -8.28
CA ASN A 135 -16.63 4.33 -8.85
C ASN A 135 -15.48 3.99 -7.87
N PRO A 136 -15.74 3.34 -6.72
CA PRO A 136 -14.68 2.83 -5.85
C PRO A 136 -13.84 1.80 -6.62
N VAL A 137 -12.52 1.77 -6.39
CA VAL A 137 -11.62 0.87 -7.16
C VAL A 137 -11.75 -0.60 -6.79
N SER A 138 -12.28 -0.89 -5.60
CA SER A 138 -12.55 -2.25 -5.10
C SER A 138 -13.45 -2.20 -3.88
N PHE A 139 -13.93 -3.38 -3.46
CA PHE A 139 -14.53 -3.56 -2.14
C PHE A 139 -13.57 -4.29 -1.21
N LYS A 140 -13.40 -3.76 0.01
CA LYS A 140 -12.57 -4.35 1.06
C LYS A 140 -13.39 -5.22 1.98
N VAL A 141 -12.88 -6.43 2.24
CA VAL A 141 -13.46 -7.37 3.21
C VAL A 141 -12.40 -7.70 4.27
N PHE A 142 -12.79 -7.60 5.54
CA PHE A 142 -12.00 -8.00 6.69
C PHE A 142 -12.55 -9.35 7.20
N MET A 143 -11.89 -10.45 6.80
CA MET A 143 -12.39 -11.81 7.04
C MET A 143 -12.51 -12.15 8.54
N ASP A 144 -11.63 -11.57 9.37
CA ASP A 144 -11.61 -11.79 10.83
C ASP A 144 -12.73 -11.06 11.58
N LEU A 145 -13.40 -10.11 10.93
CA LEU A 145 -14.53 -9.38 11.54
C LEU A 145 -15.90 -10.01 11.24
N GLU A 146 -15.94 -10.99 10.33
CA GLU A 146 -17.17 -11.59 9.83
C GLU A 146 -17.32 -13.05 10.25
N THR A 147 -18.56 -13.56 10.30
CA THR A 147 -18.83 -14.99 10.41
C THR A 147 -18.77 -15.68 9.05
N ASP A 148 -18.67 -17.00 9.02
CA ASP A 148 -18.64 -17.75 7.75
C ASP A 148 -19.91 -17.55 6.94
N GLU A 149 -21.06 -17.49 7.60
CA GLU A 149 -22.36 -17.22 6.97
C GLU A 149 -22.43 -15.80 6.39
N SER A 150 -21.93 -14.81 7.14
CA SER A 150 -21.84 -13.41 6.66
C SER A 150 -20.93 -13.31 5.44
N LEU A 151 -19.78 -14.00 5.43
CA LEU A 151 -18.85 -14.02 4.31
C LEU A 151 -19.49 -14.62 3.04
N GLU A 152 -20.23 -15.73 3.16
CA GLU A 152 -20.97 -16.31 2.03
C GLU A 152 -21.96 -15.29 1.41
N GLU A 153 -22.70 -14.56 2.26
CA GLU A 153 -23.64 -13.54 1.80
C GLU A 153 -22.93 -12.34 1.16
N ILE A 154 -21.85 -11.83 1.78
CA ILE A 154 -21.05 -10.71 1.26
C ILE A 154 -20.53 -11.03 -0.13
N PHE A 155 -19.85 -12.18 -0.31
CA PHE A 155 -19.30 -12.57 -1.60
C PHE A 155 -20.38 -12.80 -2.65
N LYS A 156 -21.52 -13.39 -2.27
CA LYS A 156 -22.69 -13.54 -3.15
C LYS A 156 -23.24 -12.19 -3.63
N ASN A 157 -23.34 -11.22 -2.72
CA ASN A 157 -23.82 -9.87 -3.06
C ASN A 157 -22.82 -9.11 -3.94
N LEU A 158 -21.52 -9.26 -3.71
CA LEU A 158 -20.46 -8.69 -4.57
C LEU A 158 -20.49 -9.33 -5.98
N GLY A 159 -20.76 -10.64 -6.10
CA GLY A 159 -20.97 -11.31 -7.38
C GLY A 159 -22.17 -10.74 -8.14
N LYS A 160 -23.31 -10.58 -7.47
CA LYS A 160 -24.50 -9.94 -8.05
C LYS A 160 -24.23 -8.49 -8.47
N LEU A 161 -23.49 -7.72 -7.66
CA LEU A 161 -23.10 -6.35 -7.97
C LEU A 161 -22.29 -6.30 -9.27
N LYS A 162 -21.32 -7.19 -9.44
CA LYS A 162 -20.52 -7.32 -10.67
C LYS A 162 -21.40 -7.61 -11.88
N ASP A 163 -22.37 -8.52 -11.74
CA ASP A 163 -23.23 -8.91 -12.85
C ASP A 163 -24.23 -7.81 -13.26
N SER A 164 -24.53 -6.87 -12.36
CA SER A 164 -25.56 -5.83 -12.55
C SER A 164 -25.04 -4.40 -12.74
N THR A 165 -23.72 -4.19 -12.59
CA THR A 165 -23.09 -2.85 -12.66
C THR A 165 -21.78 -2.87 -13.45
N SER A 166 -21.09 -1.72 -13.52
CA SER A 166 -19.73 -1.60 -14.05
C SER A 166 -18.63 -2.10 -13.10
N TYR A 167 -18.97 -2.68 -11.95
CA TYR A 167 -18.00 -3.20 -11.00
C TYR A 167 -17.14 -4.30 -11.62
N ASN A 168 -15.83 -4.14 -11.58
CA ASN A 168 -14.87 -5.09 -12.16
C ASN A 168 -14.70 -6.39 -11.36
N GLY A 169 -15.38 -6.51 -10.22
CA GLY A 169 -15.37 -7.68 -9.34
C GLY A 169 -14.17 -7.80 -8.43
N LEU A 170 -13.33 -6.77 -8.27
CA LEU A 170 -12.13 -6.84 -7.43
C LEU A 170 -12.48 -6.73 -5.94
N VAL A 171 -12.20 -7.79 -5.20
CA VAL A 171 -12.26 -7.84 -3.73
C VAL A 171 -10.85 -7.77 -3.17
N ALA A 172 -10.56 -6.79 -2.32
CA ALA A 172 -9.35 -6.74 -1.52
C ALA A 172 -9.65 -7.33 -0.13
N ALA A 173 -8.90 -8.34 0.29
CA ALA A 173 -9.22 -9.10 1.50
C ALA A 173 -8.08 -9.07 2.52
N HIS A 174 -8.41 -8.72 3.77
CA HIS A 174 -7.61 -9.04 4.94
C HIS A 174 -7.95 -10.47 5.36
N CYS A 175 -6.98 -11.37 5.31
CA CYS A 175 -7.22 -12.80 5.48
C CYS A 175 -6.66 -13.30 6.82
N GLU A 176 -7.51 -13.37 7.83
CA GLU A 176 -7.28 -14.12 9.06
C GLU A 176 -8.60 -14.80 9.47
N LYS A 177 -8.56 -16.08 9.83
CA LYS A 177 -9.75 -16.87 10.17
C LYS A 177 -10.23 -16.52 11.56
N ARG A 178 -11.42 -15.90 11.66
CA ARG A 178 -12.01 -15.40 12.91
C ARG A 178 -12.04 -16.45 14.03
N SER A 179 -12.49 -17.68 13.73
CA SER A 179 -12.61 -18.74 14.74
C SER A 179 -11.27 -19.10 15.38
N ILE A 180 -10.20 -19.21 14.56
CA ILE A 180 -8.85 -19.52 15.03
C ILE A 180 -8.29 -18.36 15.87
N VAL A 181 -8.44 -17.12 15.36
CA VAL A 181 -7.98 -15.93 16.09
C VAL A 181 -8.70 -15.78 17.43
N SER A 182 -10.03 -16.00 17.46
CA SER A 182 -10.81 -15.87 18.70
C SER A 182 -10.40 -16.92 19.74
N GLU A 183 -10.24 -18.18 19.33
CA GLU A 183 -9.79 -19.28 20.21
C GLU A 183 -8.40 -18.97 20.79
N LYS A 184 -7.43 -18.64 19.94
CA LYS A 184 -6.05 -18.39 20.38
C LYS A 184 -5.90 -17.09 21.18
N THR A 185 -6.70 -16.08 20.89
CA THR A 185 -6.72 -14.86 21.69
C THR A 185 -7.25 -15.16 23.10
N GLN A 186 -8.31 -15.97 23.24
CA GLN A 186 -8.86 -16.34 24.54
C GLN A 186 -7.85 -17.13 25.41
N GLU A 187 -7.01 -17.98 24.78
CA GLU A 187 -5.95 -18.71 25.48
C GLU A 187 -4.85 -17.79 26.05
N LEU A 188 -4.61 -16.63 25.45
CA LEU A 188 -3.47 -15.77 25.73
C LEU A 188 -3.85 -14.35 26.22
N GLU A 189 -5.15 -14.03 26.35
CA GLU A 189 -5.64 -12.68 26.62
C GLU A 189 -5.12 -12.04 27.91
N GLU A 190 -4.70 -12.86 28.90
CA GLU A 190 -4.12 -12.41 30.17
C GLU A 190 -2.61 -12.19 30.09
N SER A 191 -1.96 -12.53 28.96
CA SER A 191 -0.52 -12.36 28.80
C SER A 191 -0.12 -10.89 28.70
N ASN A 192 1.01 -10.57 29.31
CA ASN A 192 1.68 -9.29 29.22
C ASN A 192 2.92 -9.32 28.32
N ASP A 193 3.26 -10.46 27.72
CA ASP A 193 4.37 -10.57 26.79
C ASP A 193 3.90 -10.15 25.38
N PRO A 194 4.49 -9.08 24.78
CA PRO A 194 4.08 -8.61 23.46
C PRO A 194 4.20 -9.65 22.34
N ILE A 195 5.12 -10.61 22.45
CA ILE A 195 5.30 -11.66 21.44
C ILE A 195 4.09 -12.59 21.35
N ASP A 196 3.32 -12.75 22.44
CA ASP A 196 2.13 -13.60 22.48
C ASP A 196 1.03 -13.10 21.56
N TYR A 197 1.06 -11.82 21.16
CA TYR A 197 0.16 -11.34 20.11
C TYR A 197 0.37 -12.05 18.77
N SER A 198 1.61 -12.42 18.45
CA SER A 198 1.93 -13.24 17.26
C SER A 198 1.33 -14.65 17.35
N TYR A 199 1.29 -15.22 18.53
CA TYR A 199 0.73 -16.56 18.76
C TYR A 199 -0.80 -16.54 18.90
N ALA A 200 -1.39 -15.46 19.40
CA ALA A 200 -2.84 -15.26 19.46
C ALA A 200 -3.48 -15.11 18.07
N ARG A 201 -2.70 -14.71 17.08
CA ARG A 201 -3.12 -14.60 15.66
C ARG A 201 -2.18 -15.43 14.79
N PRO A 202 -2.18 -16.78 14.92
CA PRO A 202 -1.17 -17.64 14.30
C PRO A 202 -1.26 -17.63 12.76
N HIS A 203 -0.15 -17.94 12.09
CA HIS A 203 -0.09 -17.97 10.62
C HIS A 203 -1.12 -18.91 9.98
N ILE A 204 -1.49 -20.00 10.69
CA ILE A 204 -2.53 -20.92 10.20
C ILE A 204 -3.88 -20.23 10.02
N SER A 205 -4.18 -19.17 10.78
CA SER A 205 -5.41 -18.38 10.59
C SER A 205 -5.41 -17.65 9.25
N GLU A 206 -4.25 -17.15 8.81
CA GLU A 206 -4.08 -16.55 7.48
C GLU A 206 -4.16 -17.60 6.38
N ASP A 207 -3.46 -18.73 6.53
CA ASP A 207 -3.44 -19.81 5.55
C ASP A 207 -4.85 -20.35 5.25
N GLU A 208 -5.65 -20.61 6.29
CA GLU A 208 -7.03 -21.11 6.15
C GLU A 208 -7.97 -20.03 5.60
N SER A 209 -7.80 -18.78 6.02
CA SER A 209 -8.59 -17.67 5.51
C SER A 209 -8.32 -17.41 4.02
N VAL A 210 -7.06 -17.48 3.57
CA VAL A 210 -6.70 -17.35 2.15
C VAL A 210 -7.37 -18.45 1.31
N LYS A 211 -7.36 -19.71 1.76
CA LYS A 211 -8.07 -20.81 1.07
C LYS A 211 -9.56 -20.51 0.95
N GLN A 212 -10.20 -20.18 2.07
CA GLN A 212 -11.63 -19.86 2.10
C GLN A 212 -11.97 -18.68 1.18
N THR A 213 -11.18 -17.61 1.22
CA THR A 213 -11.41 -16.41 0.41
C THR A 213 -11.31 -16.72 -1.09
N ILE A 214 -10.35 -17.57 -1.50
CA ILE A 214 -10.20 -18.02 -2.88
C ILE A 214 -11.43 -18.81 -3.33
N GLU A 215 -11.94 -19.71 -2.49
CA GLU A 215 -13.15 -20.49 -2.79
C GLU A 215 -14.38 -19.61 -2.95
N LEU A 216 -14.58 -18.66 -2.02
CA LEU A 216 -15.69 -17.69 -2.07
C LEU A 216 -15.61 -16.80 -3.32
N ALA A 217 -14.42 -16.30 -3.64
CA ALA A 217 -14.23 -15.48 -4.84
C ALA A 217 -14.53 -16.26 -6.13
N ARG A 218 -14.03 -17.50 -6.25
CA ARG A 218 -14.32 -18.38 -7.39
C ARG A 218 -15.78 -18.73 -7.55
N LYS A 219 -16.45 -19.12 -6.45
CA LYS A 219 -17.88 -19.43 -6.43
C LYS A 219 -18.74 -18.29 -6.97
N ASN A 220 -18.31 -17.04 -6.74
CA ASN A 220 -19.04 -15.84 -7.12
C ASN A 220 -18.41 -15.09 -8.29
N ASN A 221 -17.49 -15.72 -9.04
CA ASN A 221 -16.83 -15.14 -10.23
C ASN A 221 -16.19 -13.77 -9.98
N LEU A 222 -15.53 -13.60 -8.82
CA LEU A 222 -14.88 -12.37 -8.40
C LEU A 222 -13.36 -12.45 -8.61
N ARG A 223 -12.75 -11.30 -8.83
CA ARG A 223 -11.30 -11.09 -8.79
C ARG A 223 -10.89 -10.91 -7.32
N LEU A 224 -9.71 -11.39 -6.95
CA LEU A 224 -9.23 -11.34 -5.58
C LEU A 224 -7.84 -10.72 -5.49
N HIS A 225 -7.65 -9.87 -4.49
CA HIS A 225 -6.36 -9.37 -4.06
C HIS A 225 -6.19 -9.61 -2.55
N ILE A 226 -5.15 -10.36 -2.16
CA ILE A 226 -4.83 -10.63 -0.77
C ILE A 226 -3.93 -9.50 -0.24
N CYS A 227 -4.42 -8.80 0.79
CA CYS A 227 -3.69 -7.72 1.44
C CYS A 227 -2.57 -8.26 2.34
N HIS A 228 -1.47 -7.49 2.49
CA HIS A 228 -0.40 -7.64 3.51
C HIS A 228 -0.07 -9.10 3.88
N LEU A 229 0.22 -9.93 2.89
CA LEU A 229 0.49 -11.35 3.06
C LEU A 229 1.77 -11.55 3.89
N SER A 230 1.70 -12.33 4.97
CA SER A 230 2.75 -12.48 5.97
C SER A 230 3.31 -13.89 6.10
N SER A 231 2.54 -14.92 5.70
CA SER A 231 2.90 -16.34 5.78
C SER A 231 3.43 -16.87 4.45
N LYS A 232 4.53 -17.64 4.49
CA LYS A 232 5.05 -18.35 3.28
C LYS A 232 4.05 -19.37 2.74
N ASN A 233 3.29 -20.03 3.60
CA ASN A 233 2.32 -21.01 3.15
C ASN A 233 1.15 -20.32 2.44
N ALA A 234 0.63 -19.22 3.00
CA ALA A 234 -0.38 -18.39 2.35
C ALA A 234 0.10 -17.84 1.00
N LEU A 235 1.37 -17.40 0.91
CA LEU A 235 1.99 -17.00 -0.35
C LEU A 235 1.97 -18.13 -1.39
N ASN A 236 2.37 -19.34 -1.01
CA ASN A 236 2.35 -20.49 -1.91
C ASN A 236 0.94 -20.83 -2.38
N ILE A 237 -0.07 -20.70 -1.49
CA ILE A 237 -1.47 -20.89 -1.85
C ILE A 237 -1.91 -19.82 -2.85
N ALA A 238 -1.62 -18.55 -2.62
CA ALA A 238 -1.97 -17.45 -3.53
C ALA A 238 -1.33 -17.64 -4.91
N ARG A 239 -0.03 -17.94 -4.97
CA ARG A 239 0.72 -18.20 -6.21
C ARG A 239 0.15 -19.37 -7.01
N LYS A 240 -0.07 -20.52 -6.36
CA LYS A 240 -0.65 -21.72 -6.99
C LYS A 240 -2.01 -21.45 -7.61
N ASN A 241 -2.75 -20.49 -7.09
CA ASN A 241 -4.09 -20.13 -7.53
C ASN A 241 -4.13 -18.90 -8.46
N ASN A 242 -2.96 -18.31 -8.81
CA ASN A 242 -2.82 -17.09 -9.61
C ASN A 242 -3.61 -15.89 -9.02
N ILE A 243 -3.61 -15.77 -7.71
CA ILE A 243 -4.25 -14.66 -7.00
C ILE A 243 -3.22 -13.55 -6.77
N SER A 244 -3.62 -12.30 -6.99
CA SER A 244 -2.78 -11.15 -6.67
C SER A 244 -2.65 -10.95 -5.17
N TYR A 245 -1.49 -10.49 -4.73
CA TYR A 245 -1.18 -10.25 -3.31
C TYR A 245 -0.22 -9.09 -3.16
N GLU A 246 -0.17 -8.53 -1.96
CA GLU A 246 0.81 -7.53 -1.59
C GLU A 246 1.60 -7.96 -0.35
N PHE A 247 2.84 -7.48 -0.26
CA PHE A 247 3.67 -7.54 0.94
C PHE A 247 3.79 -6.16 1.57
N THR A 248 4.03 -6.13 2.87
CA THR A 248 4.41 -4.91 3.58
C THR A 248 5.89 -4.91 3.95
N PRO A 249 6.54 -3.74 4.12
CA PRO A 249 7.95 -3.68 4.48
C PRO A 249 8.24 -4.35 5.83
N HIS A 250 7.32 -4.22 6.79
CA HIS A 250 7.52 -4.82 8.11
C HIS A 250 7.43 -6.35 8.09
N HIS A 251 6.57 -6.96 7.28
CA HIS A 251 6.53 -8.43 7.15
C HIS A 251 7.72 -9.00 6.36
N LEU A 252 8.33 -8.21 5.46
CA LEU A 252 9.50 -8.63 4.67
C LEU A 252 10.82 -8.52 5.44
N LEU A 253 10.93 -7.58 6.40
CA LEU A 253 12.18 -7.20 7.05
C LEU A 253 12.24 -7.52 8.54
N LEU A 254 11.09 -7.77 9.17
CA LEU A 254 10.99 -8.10 10.59
C LEU A 254 10.36 -9.48 10.77
N ASP A 255 10.67 -10.12 11.88
CA ASP A 255 10.00 -11.31 12.38
C ASP A 255 9.48 -11.06 13.82
N ASN A 256 8.82 -12.05 14.42
CA ASN A 256 8.21 -11.84 15.74
C ASN A 256 9.22 -11.59 16.86
N SER A 257 10.52 -11.81 16.66
CA SER A 257 11.53 -11.42 17.65
C SER A 257 11.61 -9.90 17.84
N ALA A 258 11.12 -9.11 16.90
CA ALA A 258 11.02 -7.66 17.00
C ALA A 258 10.15 -7.20 18.19
N TYR A 259 9.19 -8.02 18.63
CA TYR A 259 8.41 -7.73 19.83
C TYR A 259 9.28 -7.60 21.09
N ASN A 260 10.40 -8.34 21.17
CA ASN A 260 11.34 -8.26 22.30
C ASN A 260 12.02 -6.89 22.39
N THR A 261 12.21 -6.21 21.26
CA THR A 261 12.90 -4.90 21.19
C THR A 261 11.91 -3.74 21.23
N TYR A 262 10.81 -3.85 20.49
CA TYR A 262 9.89 -2.74 20.22
C TYR A 262 8.54 -2.89 20.93
N GLY A 263 8.28 -4.00 21.61
CA GLY A 263 7.01 -4.25 22.29
C GLY A 263 5.81 -4.10 21.37
N THR A 264 4.77 -3.43 21.85
CA THR A 264 3.54 -3.18 21.10
C THR A 264 3.69 -2.18 19.94
N MET A 265 4.85 -1.50 19.79
CA MET A 265 5.08 -0.58 18.68
C MET A 265 5.08 -1.31 17.33
N VAL A 266 5.47 -2.59 17.30
CA VAL A 266 5.45 -3.43 16.07
C VAL A 266 4.19 -4.27 15.92
N LYS A 267 3.19 -4.06 16.77
CA LYS A 267 1.90 -4.74 16.64
C LYS A 267 1.19 -4.34 15.35
N THR A 268 0.85 -5.32 14.50
CA THR A 268 0.11 -5.20 13.23
C THR A 268 -0.90 -6.32 13.09
N ASN A 269 -1.81 -6.22 12.14
CA ASN A 269 -2.71 -7.30 11.70
C ASN A 269 -2.56 -7.51 10.18
N PRO A 270 -2.04 -8.67 9.74
CA PRO A 270 -1.52 -9.79 10.52
C PRO A 270 -0.31 -9.39 11.39
N PRO A 271 -0.03 -10.11 12.50
CA PRO A 271 1.16 -9.84 13.30
C PRO A 271 2.45 -10.28 12.60
N LEU A 272 3.59 -9.78 13.06
CA LEU A 272 4.89 -10.30 12.66
C LEU A 272 4.96 -11.80 12.97
N ARG A 273 5.42 -12.58 12.01
CA ARG A 273 5.43 -14.05 12.08
C ARG A 273 6.76 -14.59 12.63
N PRO A 274 6.78 -15.80 13.22
CA PRO A 274 8.02 -16.51 13.49
C PRO A 274 8.90 -16.64 12.25
N LYS A 275 10.22 -16.60 12.45
CA LYS A 275 11.25 -16.54 11.40
C LYS A 275 11.18 -17.67 10.36
N ASP A 276 10.72 -18.84 10.76
CA ASP A 276 10.59 -20.04 9.92
C ASP A 276 9.39 -20.00 8.98
N VAL A 277 8.35 -19.24 9.32
CA VAL A 277 7.11 -19.13 8.54
C VAL A 277 6.89 -17.77 7.88
N CYS A 278 7.64 -16.70 8.24
CA CYS A 278 7.48 -15.36 7.69
C CYS A 278 7.94 -15.29 6.22
N VAL A 279 7.29 -14.41 5.44
CA VAL A 279 7.79 -13.97 4.14
C VAL A 279 9.05 -13.13 4.29
N LYS A 280 9.87 -13.01 3.23
CA LYS A 280 11.17 -12.31 3.25
C LYS A 280 11.40 -11.58 1.92
N ILE A 281 12.41 -10.72 1.87
CA ILE A 281 12.85 -10.04 0.64
C ILE A 281 13.08 -11.04 -0.52
N SER A 282 13.63 -12.22 -0.23
CA SER A 282 13.83 -13.27 -1.24
C SER A 282 12.55 -13.87 -1.83
N ASP A 283 11.40 -13.61 -1.23
CA ASP A 283 10.11 -14.07 -1.73
C ASP A 283 9.48 -13.07 -2.73
N ILE A 284 10.08 -11.89 -2.92
CA ILE A 284 9.64 -10.91 -3.91
C ILE A 284 9.95 -11.43 -5.32
N ASP A 285 8.93 -11.41 -6.19
CA ASP A 285 9.04 -11.74 -7.61
C ASP A 285 8.42 -10.63 -8.50
N GLU A 286 8.39 -10.85 -9.81
CA GLU A 286 7.89 -9.88 -10.77
C GLU A 286 6.37 -9.63 -10.71
N ASN A 287 5.60 -10.45 -10.00
CA ASN A 287 4.16 -10.31 -9.80
C ASN A 287 3.80 -9.71 -8.44
N SER A 288 4.78 -9.59 -7.54
CA SER A 288 4.60 -9.05 -6.20
C SER A 288 4.15 -7.58 -6.27
N ILE A 289 3.35 -7.18 -5.28
CA ILE A 289 2.98 -5.79 -5.03
C ILE A 289 3.49 -5.43 -3.64
N ILE A 290 3.94 -4.21 -3.47
CA ILE A 290 4.25 -3.65 -2.16
C ILE A 290 3.15 -2.67 -1.81
N GLY A 291 2.40 -3.00 -0.76
CA GLY A 291 1.51 -2.09 -0.07
C GLY A 291 2.09 -1.76 1.29
N THR A 292 1.99 -0.54 1.77
CA THR A 292 2.63 -0.19 3.03
C THR A 292 1.84 -0.66 4.24
N ASP A 293 0.53 -0.81 4.10
CA ASP A 293 -0.40 -0.87 5.23
C ASP A 293 -0.12 0.28 6.23
N HIS A 294 0.16 1.48 5.67
CA HIS A 294 0.40 2.68 6.48
C HIS A 294 -0.78 2.94 7.39
N ALA A 295 -0.65 2.53 8.65
CA ALA A 295 -1.73 2.49 9.61
C ALA A 295 -1.34 3.22 10.92
N PRO A 296 -1.20 4.54 10.88
CA PRO A 296 -0.75 5.34 12.01
C PRO A 296 -1.75 5.34 13.18
N HIS A 297 -1.20 5.38 14.39
CA HIS A 297 -1.89 5.52 15.66
C HIS A 297 -1.15 6.51 16.54
N THR A 298 -1.80 7.01 17.60
CA THR A 298 -1.11 7.82 18.60
C THR A 298 -0.21 6.94 19.48
N LEU A 299 0.85 7.52 20.06
CA LEU A 299 1.70 6.81 21.03
C LEU A 299 0.90 6.23 22.20
N GLU A 300 -0.08 7.01 22.73
CA GLU A 300 -0.98 6.53 23.77
C GLU A 300 -1.73 5.26 23.38
N GLU A 301 -2.21 5.17 22.14
CA GLU A 301 -2.89 3.98 21.65
C GLU A 301 -1.96 2.79 21.44
N LYS A 302 -0.69 3.04 21.11
CA LYS A 302 0.34 2.00 20.93
C LYS A 302 0.90 1.48 22.26
N GLN A 303 0.97 2.32 23.28
CA GLN A 303 1.56 2.00 24.60
C GLN A 303 0.59 1.27 25.55
N LYS A 304 -0.61 0.93 25.10
CA LYS A 304 -1.55 0.11 25.88
C LYS A 304 -1.06 -1.35 25.99
N GLY A 305 -1.76 -2.15 26.81
CA GLY A 305 -1.44 -3.58 26.97
C GLY A 305 -1.44 -4.36 25.65
N VAL A 306 -0.86 -5.55 25.67
CA VAL A 306 -0.62 -6.40 24.48
C VAL A 306 -1.86 -6.51 23.59
N PHE A 307 -3.02 -6.83 24.17
CA PHE A 307 -4.24 -7.04 23.41
C PHE A 307 -5.07 -5.76 23.19
N THR A 308 -4.84 -4.72 23.99
CA THR A 308 -5.59 -3.45 23.93
C THR A 308 -4.91 -2.35 23.14
N SER A 309 -3.60 -2.48 22.86
CA SER A 309 -2.88 -1.54 21.97
C SER A 309 -3.37 -1.66 20.52
N SER A 310 -3.34 -0.54 19.80
CA SER A 310 -3.79 -0.49 18.41
C SER A 310 -2.77 -1.12 17.45
N PRO A 311 -3.20 -2.00 16.50
CA PRO A 311 -2.32 -2.56 15.48
C PRO A 311 -2.12 -1.58 14.32
N GLY A 312 -0.87 -1.38 13.91
CA GLY A 312 -0.48 -0.57 12.75
C GLY A 312 0.90 0.06 12.89
N ILE A 313 1.58 0.22 11.75
CA ILE A 313 2.90 0.82 11.60
C ILE A 313 2.83 1.89 10.51
N PRO A 314 3.40 3.11 10.71
CA PRO A 314 3.59 4.07 9.63
C PRO A 314 4.76 3.61 8.76
N ALA A 315 4.56 3.50 7.43
CA ALA A 315 5.58 2.92 6.55
C ALA A 315 5.80 3.68 5.23
N LEU A 316 4.96 4.66 4.87
CA LEU A 316 5.05 5.38 3.60
C LEU A 316 6.43 6.00 3.37
N GLU A 317 7.00 6.66 4.37
CA GLU A 317 8.26 7.40 4.24
C GLU A 317 9.51 6.51 4.32
N THR A 318 9.35 5.21 4.58
CA THR A 318 10.48 4.30 4.77
C THR A 318 10.61 3.24 3.69
N VAL A 319 9.49 2.75 3.14
CA VAL A 319 9.45 1.53 2.31
C VAL A 319 10.34 1.60 1.08
N ALA A 320 10.32 2.71 0.33
CA ALA A 320 11.12 2.83 -0.89
C ALA A 320 12.63 2.77 -0.56
N SER A 321 13.08 3.52 0.44
CA SER A 321 14.49 3.53 0.86
C SER A 321 14.93 2.19 1.44
N LEU A 322 14.06 1.47 2.15
CA LEU A 322 14.34 0.11 2.63
C LEU A 322 14.56 -0.85 1.46
N LEU A 323 13.69 -0.84 0.44
CA LEU A 323 13.82 -1.69 -0.73
C LEU A 323 15.02 -1.31 -1.61
N LEU A 324 15.32 -0.01 -1.77
CA LEU A 324 16.52 0.45 -2.49
C LEU A 324 17.81 0.07 -1.76
N THR A 325 17.78 0.02 -0.44
CA THR A 325 18.90 -0.51 0.36
C THR A 325 19.12 -2.00 0.04
N GLU A 326 18.07 -2.79 -0.12
CA GLU A 326 18.18 -4.19 -0.52
C GLU A 326 18.65 -4.35 -1.98
N VAL A 327 18.32 -3.39 -2.86
CA VAL A 327 18.90 -3.32 -4.22
C VAL A 327 20.41 -3.07 -4.14
N ASN A 328 20.86 -2.12 -3.33
CA ASN A 328 22.30 -1.81 -3.18
C ASN A 328 23.08 -2.94 -2.51
N LYS A 329 22.45 -3.73 -1.65
CA LYS A 329 23.03 -4.97 -1.08
C LYS A 329 23.05 -6.15 -2.08
N GLY A 330 22.40 -6.03 -3.25
CA GLY A 330 22.27 -7.12 -4.23
C GLY A 330 21.22 -8.18 -3.89
N ASN A 331 20.36 -7.94 -2.90
CA ASN A 331 19.28 -8.86 -2.51
C ASN A 331 18.02 -8.68 -3.35
N LEU A 332 17.88 -7.56 -4.06
CA LEU A 332 16.76 -7.24 -4.93
C LEU A 332 17.26 -6.60 -6.24
N SER A 333 16.63 -6.90 -7.36
CA SER A 333 16.98 -6.27 -8.65
C SER A 333 16.31 -4.89 -8.78
N LEU A 334 17.03 -3.91 -9.30
CA LEU A 334 16.48 -2.57 -9.59
C LEU A 334 15.31 -2.62 -10.58
N GLU A 335 15.31 -3.58 -11.52
CA GLU A 335 14.25 -3.79 -12.50
C GLU A 335 12.91 -4.22 -11.87
N LEU A 336 12.94 -4.74 -10.64
CA LEU A 336 11.72 -5.08 -9.91
C LEU A 336 11.05 -3.85 -9.29
N ILE A 337 11.81 -2.83 -8.89
CA ILE A 337 11.27 -1.68 -8.17
C ILE A 337 10.07 -1.02 -8.88
N PRO A 338 10.15 -0.58 -10.16
CA PRO A 338 8.99 0.01 -10.84
C PRO A 338 7.84 -1.00 -11.06
N LYS A 339 8.10 -2.31 -11.05
CA LYS A 339 7.05 -3.33 -11.15
C LYS A 339 6.27 -3.43 -9.84
N ILE A 340 6.98 -3.65 -8.73
CA ILE A 340 6.37 -3.97 -7.43
C ILE A 340 5.79 -2.73 -6.73
N LEU A 341 6.35 -1.53 -6.97
CA LEU A 341 5.88 -0.28 -6.38
C LEU A 341 4.94 0.54 -7.30
N SER A 342 4.70 0.10 -8.55
CA SER A 342 3.86 0.89 -9.46
C SER A 342 3.04 0.02 -10.42
N LYS A 343 3.69 -0.66 -11.37
CA LYS A 343 3.02 -1.33 -12.50
C LYS A 343 2.01 -2.39 -12.06
N ASN A 344 2.37 -3.23 -11.09
CA ASN A 344 1.52 -4.35 -10.68
C ASN A 344 0.27 -3.87 -9.94
N ALA A 345 0.39 -2.85 -9.07
CA ALA A 345 -0.75 -2.22 -8.43
C ALA A 345 -1.67 -1.57 -9.47
N ALA A 346 -1.11 -0.79 -10.42
CA ALA A 346 -1.88 -0.19 -11.50
C ALA A 346 -2.68 -1.24 -12.30
N ARG A 347 -2.08 -2.40 -12.61
CA ARG A 347 -2.73 -3.50 -13.32
C ARG A 347 -3.87 -4.13 -12.51
N VAL A 348 -3.65 -4.40 -11.23
CA VAL A 348 -4.65 -5.07 -10.38
C VAL A 348 -5.86 -4.19 -10.14
N PHE A 349 -5.63 -2.91 -9.86
CA PHE A 349 -6.67 -1.92 -9.58
C PHE A 349 -7.19 -1.19 -10.84
N GLU A 350 -6.75 -1.61 -12.04
CA GLU A 350 -7.18 -1.07 -13.34
C GLU A 350 -6.96 0.45 -13.48
N LEU A 351 -5.83 0.94 -13.00
CA LEU A 351 -5.42 2.33 -13.11
C LEU A 351 -4.71 2.55 -14.46
N GLU A 352 -5.46 2.52 -15.54
CA GLU A 352 -4.94 2.44 -16.92
C GLU A 352 -3.98 3.56 -17.31
N SER A 353 -4.15 4.77 -16.75
CA SER A 353 -3.28 5.91 -17.05
C SER A 353 -1.96 5.92 -16.27
N LYS A 354 -1.75 4.97 -15.33
CA LYS A 354 -0.64 4.96 -14.38
C LYS A 354 0.28 3.74 -14.56
N GLY A 355 1.29 3.62 -13.71
CA GLY A 355 2.12 2.42 -13.55
C GLY A 355 3.31 2.31 -14.49
N GLU A 356 3.43 3.15 -15.51
CA GLU A 356 4.52 3.09 -16.51
C GLU A 356 4.92 4.47 -17.03
N ILE A 357 6.19 4.62 -17.42
CA ILE A 357 6.66 5.78 -18.21
C ILE A 357 6.45 5.47 -19.69
N ALA A 358 5.31 5.87 -20.23
CA ALA A 358 4.94 5.71 -21.63
C ALA A 358 4.14 6.91 -22.14
N VAL A 359 4.24 7.19 -23.44
CA VAL A 359 3.47 8.29 -24.07
C VAL A 359 1.98 8.04 -23.88
N GLY A 360 1.25 9.07 -23.44
CA GLY A 360 -0.19 9.02 -23.12
C GLY A 360 -0.52 8.74 -21.65
N LYS A 361 0.42 8.21 -20.87
CA LYS A 361 0.24 8.00 -19.42
C LYS A 361 0.29 9.32 -18.65
N ASP A 362 -0.17 9.33 -17.42
CA ASP A 362 -0.08 10.46 -16.50
C ASP A 362 1.38 10.82 -16.24
N ALA A 363 1.64 12.11 -16.07
CA ALA A 363 2.97 12.62 -15.74
C ALA A 363 3.22 12.50 -14.22
N ASP A 364 3.16 11.26 -13.72
CA ASP A 364 3.46 10.87 -12.36
C ASP A 364 4.83 10.20 -12.32
N PHE A 365 5.75 10.74 -11.53
CA PHE A 365 7.13 10.26 -11.50
C PHE A 365 7.69 10.26 -10.08
N THR A 366 8.61 9.32 -9.85
CA THR A 366 9.48 9.27 -8.68
C THR A 366 10.92 9.31 -9.14
N VAL A 367 11.67 10.28 -8.66
CA VAL A 367 13.12 10.39 -8.91
C VAL A 367 13.86 9.71 -7.78
N ILE A 368 14.76 8.80 -8.13
CA ILE A 368 15.54 8.01 -7.18
C ILE A 368 17.02 8.33 -7.31
N ASP A 369 17.65 8.69 -6.19
CA ASP A 369 19.11 8.67 -6.03
C ASP A 369 19.54 7.38 -5.32
N LEU A 370 20.13 6.44 -6.07
CA LEU A 370 20.62 5.17 -5.52
C LEU A 370 21.83 5.33 -4.57
N LYS A 371 22.48 6.47 -4.57
CA LYS A 371 23.66 6.74 -3.75
C LYS A 371 23.36 7.56 -2.49
N ARG A 372 22.11 8.08 -2.38
CA ARG A 372 21.67 8.82 -1.19
C ARG A 372 21.80 7.95 0.03
N LYS A 373 22.57 8.38 1.01
CA LYS A 373 22.71 7.69 2.29
C LYS A 373 22.10 8.53 3.39
N GLY A 374 21.48 7.85 4.34
CA GLY A 374 20.90 8.52 5.50
C GLY A 374 20.50 7.52 6.56
N LYS A 375 19.84 8.05 7.57
CA LYS A 375 19.26 7.33 8.69
C LYS A 375 17.85 7.81 8.86
N PHE A 376 16.89 6.91 9.05
CA PHE A 376 15.53 7.32 9.33
C PHE A 376 15.48 8.07 10.67
N ASP A 377 14.84 9.22 10.64
CA ASP A 377 14.60 10.07 11.80
C ASP A 377 13.11 10.43 11.81
N ILE A 378 12.38 9.80 12.72
CA ILE A 378 10.92 9.97 12.83
C ILE A 378 10.53 11.45 13.04
N SER A 379 11.39 12.26 13.63
CA SER A 379 11.13 13.69 13.86
C SER A 379 11.00 14.50 12.56
N THR A 380 11.49 13.96 11.44
CA THR A 380 11.42 14.60 10.10
C THR A 380 10.24 14.13 9.27
N PHE A 381 9.52 13.10 9.72
CA PHE A 381 8.41 12.51 8.98
C PHE A 381 7.20 13.44 8.93
N LYS A 382 6.38 13.29 7.89
CA LYS A 382 5.15 14.06 7.68
C LYS A 382 3.92 13.40 8.28
N THR A 383 3.96 12.08 8.44
CA THR A 383 2.91 11.36 9.18
C THR A 383 2.77 11.89 10.60
N LYS A 384 1.55 11.86 11.14
CA LYS A 384 1.30 12.22 12.54
C LYS A 384 1.79 11.17 13.54
N ALA A 385 2.19 10.00 13.08
CA ALA A 385 2.71 8.95 13.95
C ALA A 385 4.10 9.31 14.48
N GLU A 386 4.27 9.26 15.79
CA GLU A 386 5.51 9.58 16.49
C GLU A 386 6.34 8.32 16.82
N TYR A 387 6.21 7.27 16.01
CA TYR A 387 6.93 6.00 16.17
C TYR A 387 7.16 5.33 14.83
N SER A 388 8.23 4.57 14.73
CA SER A 388 8.49 3.63 13.62
C SER A 388 9.46 2.56 14.10
N PRO A 389 9.28 1.28 13.75
CA PRO A 389 10.28 0.26 14.04
C PRO A 389 11.57 0.44 13.22
N PHE A 390 11.52 1.28 12.20
CA PHE A 390 12.64 1.58 11.32
C PHE A 390 13.39 2.86 11.74
N ASP A 391 12.93 3.55 12.80
CA ASP A 391 13.64 4.72 13.33
C ASP A 391 15.08 4.35 13.68
N GLY A 392 16.01 5.18 13.23
CA GLY A 392 17.42 4.94 13.42
C GLY A 392 18.05 3.91 12.47
N TRP A 393 17.31 3.24 11.59
CA TRP A 393 17.93 2.37 10.58
C TRP A 393 18.62 3.20 9.48
N GLU A 394 19.78 2.72 9.04
CA GLU A 394 20.51 3.31 7.92
C GLU A 394 19.93 2.84 6.59
N TYR A 395 19.94 3.72 5.59
CA TYR A 395 19.53 3.39 4.24
C TYR A 395 20.55 3.87 3.19
N GLU A 396 20.58 3.17 2.06
CA GLU A 396 21.31 3.57 0.86
C GLU A 396 20.37 3.46 -0.35
N GLY A 397 20.09 4.61 -0.98
CA GLY A 397 19.08 4.79 -2.00
C GLY A 397 17.80 5.39 -1.41
N ALA A 398 17.31 6.49 -2.03
CA ALA A 398 16.09 7.15 -1.58
C ALA A 398 15.35 7.85 -2.73
N PRO A 399 14.01 8.01 -2.63
CA PRO A 399 13.29 9.03 -3.39
C PRO A 399 13.82 10.41 -3.05
N VAL A 400 14.09 11.22 -4.08
CA VAL A 400 14.58 12.60 -3.92
C VAL A 400 13.65 13.62 -4.57
N MET A 401 12.67 13.18 -5.35
CA MET A 401 11.62 14.02 -5.88
C MET A 401 10.40 13.20 -6.25
N THR A 402 9.21 13.73 -6.00
CA THR A 402 7.93 13.16 -6.44
C THR A 402 7.16 14.18 -7.26
N ILE A 403 6.72 13.76 -8.43
CA ILE A 403 5.97 14.58 -9.39
C ILE A 403 4.60 13.93 -9.60
N VAL A 404 3.56 14.71 -9.44
CA VAL A 404 2.15 14.28 -9.59
C VAL A 404 1.48 15.14 -10.65
N ASN A 405 0.96 14.51 -11.70
CA ASN A 405 0.31 15.22 -12.81
C ASN A 405 1.21 16.36 -13.41
N GLY A 406 2.52 16.16 -13.44
CA GLY A 406 3.49 17.13 -13.91
C GLY A 406 3.84 18.25 -12.92
N SER A 407 3.35 18.21 -11.69
CA SER A 407 3.68 19.17 -10.63
C SER A 407 4.56 18.51 -9.56
N VAL A 408 5.64 19.19 -9.16
CA VAL A 408 6.49 18.73 -8.06
C VAL A 408 5.74 18.87 -6.75
N VAL A 409 5.60 17.77 -5.99
CA VAL A 409 4.95 17.73 -4.68
C VAL A 409 5.93 17.44 -3.54
N PHE A 410 7.12 16.93 -3.88
CA PHE A 410 8.25 16.75 -2.97
C PHE A 410 9.55 16.96 -3.75
N ASP A 411 10.52 17.67 -3.16
CA ASP A 411 11.83 17.98 -3.74
C ASP A 411 12.93 17.99 -2.67
N ASP A 412 13.89 17.09 -2.79
CA ASP A 412 15.13 16.98 -1.99
C ASP A 412 16.33 16.66 -2.93
N LEU A 413 16.25 17.12 -4.20
CA LEU A 413 17.20 16.81 -5.26
C LEU A 413 18.57 17.56 -5.08
#